data_8d6d9e53deaa71f1fc14c8b4286dcdaf
#
_entry.id   8d6d9e53deaa71f1fc14c8b4286dcdaf
#
_cell.length_a   1.000
_cell.length_b   1.000
_cell.length_c   1.000
_cell.angle_alpha   90.00
_cell.angle_beta   90.00
_cell.angle_gamma   90.00
#
_symmetry.space_group_name_H-M   'P 1'
#
loop_
_entity.id
_entity.type
_entity.pdbx_description
1 polymer ?
#
loop_
_entity_poly.entity_id
_entity_poly.type
_entity_poly.pdbx_seq_one_letter_code
_entity_poly.pdbx_strand_id
1 'polypeptide(L)'
;TDHYYDYYFYELGDLSWERKIDCYLRGYKNALEAGRNLGLKVILGMEIRFQENENDYLVYGINEDFLKKNRELYRLGLKDFRSLADKENILIFQAHPFRPFMIPAPPELIDGVEVFNGNPRHNSNNDKAYEYALENRLLMLSGSDFHQPCDIAAGGIIISESISDARQLTDILRNDKITGLIKNT
;
A
#
# COMPACT_ATOMS: atom_id res chain seq x y z
N THR A 1 -3.94 2.48 -3.93
CA THR A 1 -3.42 1.08 -3.82
C THR A 1 -4.55 0.09 -4.08
N ASP A 2 -4.59 -0.52 -5.28
CA ASP A 2 -5.54 -1.58 -5.59
C ASP A 2 -5.10 -2.91 -4.97
N HIS A 3 -6.07 -3.79 -4.68
CA HIS A 3 -5.81 -5.10 -4.11
C HIS A 3 -5.06 -6.01 -5.08
N TYR A 4 -3.89 -6.52 -4.65
CA TYR A 4 -3.09 -7.50 -5.38
C TYR A 4 -3.25 -8.87 -4.71
N TYR A 5 -4.39 -9.53 -4.98
CA TYR A 5 -4.79 -10.78 -4.37
C TYR A 5 -4.83 -11.92 -5.38
N ASP A 6 -4.55 -13.13 -4.96
CA ASP A 6 -4.47 -14.31 -5.82
C ASP A 6 -5.77 -14.58 -6.58
N TYR A 7 -6.94 -14.44 -5.94
CA TYR A 7 -8.23 -14.68 -6.56
C TYR A 7 -8.49 -13.76 -7.77
N TYR A 8 -8.03 -12.49 -7.72
CA TYR A 8 -8.16 -11.58 -8.86
C TYR A 8 -7.45 -12.14 -10.10
N PHE A 9 -6.21 -12.61 -9.92
CA PHE A 9 -5.43 -13.18 -11.00
C PHE A 9 -5.93 -14.55 -11.48
N TYR A 10 -6.56 -15.29 -10.57
CA TYR A 10 -7.23 -16.55 -10.89
C TYR A 10 -8.44 -16.33 -11.80
N GLU A 11 -9.29 -15.34 -11.51
CA GLU A 11 -10.46 -15.00 -12.33
C GLU A 11 -10.11 -14.55 -13.75
N LEU A 12 -8.88 -14.06 -13.98
CA LEU A 12 -8.40 -13.71 -15.33
C LEU A 12 -8.05 -14.95 -16.19
N GLY A 13 -8.17 -16.17 -15.66
CA GLY A 13 -8.01 -17.41 -16.39
C GLY A 13 -6.63 -17.58 -17.04
N ASP A 14 -6.61 -18.05 -18.29
CA ASP A 14 -5.40 -18.44 -19.03
C ASP A 14 -4.68 -17.27 -19.74
N LEU A 15 -4.97 -16.02 -19.36
CA LEU A 15 -4.20 -14.89 -19.90
C LEU A 15 -2.71 -15.00 -19.52
N SER A 16 -1.84 -14.54 -20.43
CA SER A 16 -0.41 -14.41 -20.09
C SER A 16 -0.23 -13.48 -18.89
N TRP A 17 0.88 -13.66 -18.14
CA TRP A 17 1.14 -12.84 -16.97
C TRP A 17 1.17 -11.34 -17.29
N GLU A 18 1.79 -10.97 -18.40
CA GLU A 18 1.86 -9.59 -18.89
C GLU A 18 0.45 -9.02 -19.10
N ARG A 19 -0.46 -9.80 -19.67
CA ARG A 19 -1.85 -9.40 -19.87
C ARG A 19 -2.61 -9.30 -18.54
N LYS A 20 -2.34 -10.18 -17.58
CA LYS A 20 -2.92 -10.09 -16.23
C LYS A 20 -2.49 -8.80 -15.54
N ILE A 21 -1.22 -8.41 -15.64
CA ILE A 21 -0.74 -7.14 -15.10
C ILE A 21 -1.33 -5.94 -15.85
N ASP A 22 -1.49 -5.99 -17.16
CA ASP A 22 -2.18 -4.95 -17.93
C ASP A 22 -3.64 -4.75 -17.43
N CYS A 23 -4.35 -5.85 -17.12
CA CYS A 23 -5.70 -5.81 -16.52
C CYS A 23 -5.68 -5.21 -15.12
N TYR A 24 -4.75 -5.63 -14.27
CA TYR A 24 -4.58 -5.12 -12.91
C TYR A 24 -4.33 -3.61 -12.89
N LEU A 25 -3.43 -3.14 -13.75
CA LEU A 25 -3.06 -1.72 -13.81
C LEU A 25 -4.08 -0.83 -14.52
N ARG A 26 -5.17 -1.36 -15.05
CA ARG A 26 -6.17 -0.57 -15.79
C ARG A 26 -6.79 0.53 -14.94
N GLY A 27 -7.14 0.22 -13.67
CA GLY A 27 -7.68 1.20 -12.72
C GLY A 27 -6.69 2.34 -12.48
N TYR A 28 -5.45 2.00 -12.17
CA TYR A 28 -4.37 2.98 -12.02
C TYR A 28 -4.18 3.85 -13.27
N LYS A 29 -4.11 3.25 -14.47
CA LYS A 29 -3.92 4.00 -15.73
C LYS A 29 -5.08 4.96 -16.01
N ASN A 30 -6.31 4.55 -15.74
CA ASN A 30 -7.49 5.43 -15.85
C ASN A 30 -7.43 6.58 -14.83
N ALA A 31 -7.06 6.29 -13.58
CA ALA A 31 -6.89 7.31 -12.55
C ALA A 31 -5.76 8.30 -12.90
N LEU A 32 -4.64 7.81 -13.46
CA LEU A 32 -3.52 8.64 -13.93
C LEU A 32 -3.96 9.61 -15.04
N GLU A 33 -4.76 9.16 -15.99
CA GLU A 33 -5.30 10.00 -17.07
C GLU A 33 -6.26 11.05 -16.51
N ALA A 34 -7.21 10.64 -15.68
CA ALA A 34 -8.14 11.55 -15.03
C ALA A 34 -7.42 12.60 -14.15
N GLY A 35 -6.41 12.15 -13.39
CA GLY A 35 -5.59 13.00 -12.54
C GLY A 35 -4.87 14.10 -13.32
N ARG A 36 -4.32 13.79 -14.49
CA ARG A 36 -3.69 14.79 -15.39
C ARG A 36 -4.65 15.91 -15.76
N ASN A 37 -5.90 15.56 -16.06
CA ASN A 37 -6.93 16.54 -16.44
C ASN A 37 -7.39 17.41 -15.25
N LEU A 38 -7.26 16.91 -14.03
CA LEU A 38 -7.66 17.59 -12.80
C LEU A 38 -6.50 18.26 -12.05
N GLY A 39 -5.27 18.18 -12.57
CA GLY A 39 -4.07 18.67 -11.88
C GLY A 39 -3.67 17.84 -10.66
N LEU A 40 -4.15 16.61 -10.54
CA LEU A 40 -3.81 15.67 -9.48
C LEU A 40 -2.72 14.70 -9.94
N LYS A 41 -1.74 14.46 -9.07
CA LYS A 41 -0.71 13.46 -9.31
C LYS A 41 -1.18 12.11 -8.77
N VAL A 42 -1.17 11.09 -9.62
CA VAL A 42 -1.50 9.72 -9.26
C VAL A 42 -0.22 8.89 -9.30
N ILE A 43 0.11 8.24 -8.19
CA ILE A 43 1.32 7.43 -8.02
C ILE A 43 0.92 5.98 -7.82
N LEU A 44 1.63 5.07 -8.48
CA LEU A 44 1.38 3.63 -8.34
C LEU A 44 1.80 3.14 -6.95
N GLY A 45 0.90 2.44 -6.32
CA GLY A 45 1.10 1.58 -5.15
C GLY A 45 0.20 0.37 -5.27
N MET A 46 0.42 -0.65 -4.46
CA MET A 46 -0.46 -1.82 -4.38
C MET A 46 -0.76 -2.17 -2.93
N GLU A 47 -1.86 -2.87 -2.71
CA GLU A 47 -2.16 -3.52 -1.44
C GLU A 47 -2.13 -5.03 -1.65
N ILE A 48 -1.06 -5.67 -1.19
CA ILE A 48 -0.84 -7.10 -1.40
C ILE A 48 -1.25 -7.91 -0.18
N ARG A 49 -1.94 -9.03 -0.43
CA ARG A 49 -2.14 -10.10 0.54
C ARG A 49 -1.36 -11.32 0.10
N PHE A 50 -0.53 -11.83 1.00
CA PHE A 50 0.16 -13.09 0.80
C PHE A 50 -0.74 -14.27 1.19
N GLN A 51 -0.54 -15.42 0.55
CA GLN A 51 -1.33 -16.63 0.85
C GLN A 51 -1.08 -17.20 2.25
N GLU A 52 -0.09 -16.69 2.97
CA GLU A 52 0.30 -17.19 4.30
C GLU A 52 -0.66 -16.77 5.44
N ASN A 53 -1.36 -15.63 5.29
CA ASN A 53 -2.33 -15.13 6.29
C ASN A 53 -3.25 -14.06 5.70
N GLU A 54 -4.14 -13.48 6.53
CA GLU A 54 -5.11 -12.46 6.13
C GLU A 54 -4.55 -11.03 6.13
N ASN A 55 -3.28 -10.83 6.43
CA ASN A 55 -2.69 -9.50 6.49
C ASN A 55 -2.58 -8.85 5.11
N ASP A 56 -2.88 -7.56 5.07
CA ASP A 56 -2.69 -6.72 3.90
C ASP A 56 -1.48 -5.80 4.08
N TYR A 57 -0.75 -5.57 2.99
CA TYR A 57 0.44 -4.73 3.00
C TYR A 57 0.39 -3.70 1.88
N LEU A 58 0.53 -2.42 2.26
CA LEU A 58 0.70 -1.31 1.33
C LEU A 58 2.15 -1.30 0.83
N VAL A 59 2.32 -1.31 -0.47
CA VAL A 59 3.64 -1.39 -1.10
C VAL A 59 3.85 -0.19 -2.02
N TYR A 60 4.93 0.54 -1.78
CA TYR A 60 5.32 1.73 -2.53
C TYR A 60 6.69 1.57 -3.16
N GLY A 61 6.92 2.26 -4.29
CA GLY A 61 8.18 2.18 -5.05
C GLY A 61 8.15 1.17 -6.19
N ILE A 62 7.03 0.50 -6.41
CA ILE A 62 6.85 -0.43 -7.52
C ILE A 62 6.56 0.30 -8.83
N ASN A 63 6.78 -0.40 -9.94
CA ASN A 63 6.39 0.01 -11.29
C ASN A 63 5.85 -1.19 -12.10
N GLU A 64 5.37 -0.91 -13.30
CA GLU A 64 4.81 -1.93 -14.19
C GLU A 64 5.82 -3.03 -14.54
N ASP A 65 7.08 -2.66 -14.79
CA ASP A 65 8.15 -3.62 -15.13
C ASP A 65 8.44 -4.56 -13.97
N PHE A 66 8.46 -4.04 -12.74
CA PHE A 66 8.60 -4.85 -11.53
C PHE A 66 7.50 -5.90 -11.42
N LEU A 67 6.24 -5.51 -11.64
CA LEU A 67 5.09 -6.41 -11.56
C LEU A 67 5.09 -7.47 -12.69
N LYS A 68 5.53 -7.10 -13.89
CA LYS A 68 5.65 -8.02 -15.03
C LYS A 68 6.79 -9.02 -14.86
N LYS A 69 7.92 -8.57 -14.29
CA LYS A 69 9.10 -9.41 -14.04
C LYS A 69 8.88 -10.41 -12.90
N ASN A 70 8.17 -9.99 -11.85
CA ASN A 70 7.98 -10.78 -10.64
C ASN A 70 6.55 -11.34 -10.62
N ARG A 71 6.41 -12.57 -11.10
CA ARG A 71 5.11 -13.22 -11.20
C ARG A 71 4.57 -13.63 -9.85
N GLU A 72 3.25 -13.54 -9.66
CA GLU A 72 2.51 -14.13 -8.55
C GLU A 72 3.11 -13.82 -7.16
N LEU A 73 3.47 -12.55 -6.93
CA LEU A 73 4.09 -12.09 -5.68
C LEU A 73 3.32 -12.52 -4.42
N TYR A 74 2.00 -12.68 -4.51
CA TYR A 74 1.14 -13.15 -3.42
C TYR A 74 1.51 -14.55 -2.89
N ARG A 75 2.32 -15.32 -3.61
CA ARG A 75 2.81 -16.64 -3.18
C ARG A 75 4.09 -16.61 -2.37
N LEU A 76 4.78 -15.47 -2.32
CA LEU A 76 6.11 -15.39 -1.68
C LEU A 76 6.03 -15.47 -0.15
N GLY A 77 5.04 -14.88 0.46
CA GLY A 77 5.05 -14.56 1.88
C GLY A 77 5.87 -13.30 2.20
N LEU A 78 5.63 -12.71 3.37
CA LEU A 78 6.23 -11.42 3.77
C LEU A 78 7.76 -11.46 3.80
N LYS A 79 8.35 -12.51 4.35
CA LYS A 79 9.81 -12.63 4.51
C LYS A 79 10.55 -12.65 3.17
N ASP A 80 10.06 -13.43 2.22
CA ASP A 80 10.69 -13.53 0.91
C ASP A 80 10.45 -12.26 0.10
N PHE A 81 9.25 -11.67 0.22
CA PHE A 81 8.95 -10.39 -0.39
C PHE A 81 9.81 -9.26 0.19
N ARG A 82 10.10 -9.23 1.52
CA ARG A 82 11.04 -8.27 2.12
C ARG A 82 12.42 -8.36 1.46
N SER A 83 12.92 -9.59 1.27
CA SER A 83 14.23 -9.81 0.62
C SER A 83 14.28 -9.31 -0.83
N LEU A 84 13.16 -9.34 -1.53
CA LEU A 84 13.01 -8.78 -2.87
C LEU A 84 12.92 -7.24 -2.83
N ALA A 85 12.12 -6.70 -1.93
CA ALA A 85 11.87 -5.28 -1.76
C ALA A 85 13.15 -4.50 -1.41
N ASP A 86 14.04 -5.08 -0.61
CA ASP A 86 15.33 -4.48 -0.24
C ASP A 86 16.22 -4.21 -1.46
N LYS A 87 16.17 -5.08 -2.48
CA LYS A 87 16.97 -4.94 -3.71
C LYS A 87 16.42 -3.89 -4.67
N GLU A 88 15.14 -3.58 -4.57
CA GLU A 88 14.41 -2.75 -5.53
C GLU A 88 13.99 -1.37 -4.94
N ASN A 89 14.48 -1.03 -3.74
CA ASN A 89 14.12 0.20 -3.01
C ASN A 89 12.61 0.37 -2.76
N ILE A 90 11.92 -0.74 -2.51
CA ILE A 90 10.49 -0.80 -2.23
C ILE A 90 10.25 -0.68 -0.73
N LEU A 91 9.17 -0.01 -0.31
CA LEU A 91 8.73 0.11 1.07
C LEU A 91 7.48 -0.73 1.30
N ILE A 92 7.43 -1.38 2.46
CA ILE A 92 6.33 -2.24 2.90
C ILE A 92 5.73 -1.68 4.19
N PHE A 93 4.45 -1.37 4.18
CA PHE A 93 3.70 -0.96 5.36
C PHE A 93 2.56 -1.95 5.62
N GLN A 94 2.39 -2.41 6.84
CA GLN A 94 1.20 -3.21 7.12
C GLN A 94 -0.03 -2.29 7.16
N ALA A 95 -1.05 -2.61 6.38
CA ALA A 95 -2.35 -1.95 6.40
C ALA A 95 -3.12 -2.37 7.65
N HIS A 96 -3.83 -1.43 8.29
CA HIS A 96 -4.77 -1.69 9.40
C HIS A 96 -4.40 -2.89 10.31
N PRO A 97 -3.20 -2.93 10.93
CA PRO A 97 -2.59 -4.12 11.53
C PRO A 97 -3.37 -4.73 12.70
N PHE A 98 -4.30 -3.98 13.30
CA PHE A 98 -5.13 -4.41 14.43
C PHE A 98 -6.62 -4.55 14.11
N ARG A 99 -6.97 -4.58 12.81
CA ARG A 99 -8.31 -4.96 12.39
C ARG A 99 -8.59 -6.42 12.79
N PRO A 100 -9.82 -6.81 13.14
CA PRO A 100 -10.13 -8.21 13.46
C PRO A 100 -9.58 -9.17 12.40
N PHE A 101 -8.98 -10.27 12.86
CA PHE A 101 -8.29 -11.30 12.07
C PHE A 101 -6.89 -10.93 11.53
N MET A 102 -6.45 -9.66 11.66
CA MET A 102 -5.09 -9.27 11.34
C MET A 102 -4.14 -9.57 12.50
N ILE A 103 -2.89 -9.89 12.17
CA ILE A 103 -1.82 -10.16 13.12
C ILE A 103 -0.69 -9.15 12.84
N PRO A 104 -0.26 -8.34 13.83
CA PRO A 104 0.86 -7.43 13.61
C PRO A 104 2.09 -8.16 13.08
N ALA A 105 2.60 -7.70 11.96
CA ALA A 105 3.76 -8.30 11.31
C ALA A 105 5.04 -8.04 12.14
N PRO A 106 6.04 -8.95 12.11
CA PRO A 106 7.32 -8.69 12.75
C PRO A 106 7.92 -7.36 12.28
N PRO A 107 8.34 -6.47 13.20
CA PRO A 107 8.81 -5.12 12.84
C PRO A 107 9.99 -5.11 11.88
N GLU A 108 10.85 -6.13 11.94
CA GLU A 108 12.01 -6.26 11.07
C GLU A 108 11.67 -6.60 9.62
N LEU A 109 10.43 -6.97 9.32
CA LEU A 109 9.99 -7.32 7.98
C LEU A 109 9.22 -6.20 7.27
N ILE A 110 8.93 -5.10 7.96
CA ILE A 110 8.16 -3.98 7.44
C ILE A 110 8.89 -2.66 7.69
N ASP A 111 8.64 -1.66 6.86
CA ASP A 111 9.19 -0.31 7.06
C ASP A 111 8.29 0.53 7.98
N GLY A 112 7.00 0.21 8.03
CA GLY A 112 6.04 0.96 8.83
C GLY A 112 4.67 0.31 8.87
N VAL A 113 3.70 1.03 9.44
CA VAL A 113 2.30 0.61 9.52
C VAL A 113 1.35 1.77 9.24
N GLU A 114 0.15 1.44 8.81
CA GLU A 114 -0.97 2.36 8.76
C GLU A 114 -1.52 2.54 10.19
N VAL A 115 -1.14 3.65 10.83
CA VAL A 115 -1.57 3.97 12.20
C VAL A 115 -2.97 4.58 12.24
N PHE A 116 -3.48 5.03 11.11
CA PHE A 116 -4.85 5.50 10.97
C PHE A 116 -5.43 5.03 9.64
N ASN A 117 -6.45 4.20 9.74
CA ASN A 117 -7.31 3.82 8.62
C ASN A 117 -8.64 4.54 8.77
N GLY A 118 -8.99 5.33 7.75
CA GLY A 118 -10.17 6.21 7.76
C GLY A 118 -11.48 5.53 7.32
N ASN A 119 -11.48 4.21 7.03
CA ASN A 119 -12.69 3.51 6.60
C ASN A 119 -13.66 3.33 7.78
N PRO A 120 -14.84 3.99 7.78
CA PRO A 120 -15.74 3.99 8.93
C PRO A 120 -16.48 2.67 9.11
N ARG A 121 -16.42 1.76 8.15
CA ARG A 121 -17.13 0.46 8.18
C ARG A 121 -16.38 -0.61 8.97
N HIS A 122 -15.15 -0.35 9.35
CA HIS A 122 -14.31 -1.29 10.08
C HIS A 122 -13.70 -0.66 11.33
N ASN A 123 -13.68 -1.40 12.43
CA ASN A 123 -12.87 -1.03 13.57
C ASN A 123 -11.42 -1.45 13.32
N SER A 124 -10.59 -0.51 12.90
CA SER A 124 -9.17 -0.75 12.62
C SER A 124 -8.27 -0.66 13.85
N ASN A 125 -8.84 -0.34 15.05
CA ASN A 125 -8.07 -0.19 16.30
C ASN A 125 -6.86 0.74 16.12
N ASN A 126 -7.08 1.91 15.52
CA ASN A 126 -6.03 2.87 15.15
C ASN A 126 -5.10 3.23 16.32
N ASP A 127 -5.62 3.35 17.55
CA ASP A 127 -4.80 3.65 18.74
C ASP A 127 -3.75 2.55 18.98
N LYS A 128 -4.13 1.27 18.85
CA LYS A 128 -3.19 0.16 18.98
C LYS A 128 -2.12 0.15 17.88
N ALA A 129 -2.53 0.49 16.65
CA ALA A 129 -1.59 0.62 15.54
C ALA A 129 -0.56 1.73 15.77
N TYR A 130 -1.02 2.85 16.34
CA TYR A 130 -0.16 3.96 16.71
C TYR A 130 0.82 3.59 17.83
N GLU A 131 0.34 2.95 18.91
CA GLU A 131 1.18 2.46 20.00
C GLU A 131 2.24 1.46 19.48
N TYR A 132 1.83 0.50 18.67
CA TYR A 132 2.72 -0.48 18.07
C TYR A 132 3.83 0.17 17.23
N ALA A 133 3.49 1.19 16.44
CA ALA A 133 4.46 1.93 15.64
C ALA A 133 5.49 2.66 16.51
N LEU A 134 5.04 3.31 17.60
CA LEU A 134 5.92 3.99 18.55
C LEU A 134 6.89 3.02 19.25
N GLU A 135 6.36 1.92 19.77
CA GLU A 135 7.15 0.92 20.51
C GLU A 135 8.25 0.31 19.63
N ASN A 136 7.95 0.11 18.35
CA ASN A 136 8.86 -0.55 17.41
C ASN A 136 9.62 0.42 16.49
N ARG A 137 9.44 1.74 16.67
CA ARG A 137 10.08 2.79 15.84
C ARG A 137 9.81 2.63 14.35
N LEU A 138 8.59 2.24 14.02
CA LEU A 138 8.14 2.07 12.64
C LEU A 138 7.68 3.40 12.04
N LEU A 139 7.82 3.56 10.73
CA LEU A 139 7.23 4.68 10.00
C LEU A 139 5.69 4.62 10.08
N MET A 140 5.06 5.79 10.10
CA MET A 140 3.61 5.91 10.28
C MET A 140 2.93 6.46 9.05
N LEU A 141 1.89 5.79 8.58
CA LEU A 141 1.01 6.27 7.52
C LEU A 141 -0.43 6.44 8.04
N SER A 142 -1.17 7.23 7.30
CA SER A 142 -2.63 7.32 7.38
C SER A 142 -3.20 7.13 5.99
N GLY A 143 -4.25 6.32 5.85
CA GLY A 143 -4.94 6.05 4.60
C GLY A 143 -6.45 6.19 4.73
N SER A 144 -7.14 6.47 3.62
CA SER A 144 -8.60 6.53 3.60
C SER A 144 -9.25 5.16 3.49
N ASP A 145 -8.52 4.15 2.99
CA ASP A 145 -9.06 2.83 2.66
C ASP A 145 -10.35 2.99 1.81
N PHE A 146 -10.20 3.77 0.72
CA PHE A 146 -11.30 4.27 -0.09
C PHE A 146 -12.02 3.16 -0.84
N HIS A 147 -13.30 2.99 -0.58
CA HIS A 147 -14.21 2.06 -1.26
C HIS A 147 -15.50 2.72 -1.74
N GLN A 148 -15.84 3.87 -1.16
CA GLN A 148 -17.09 4.59 -1.48
C GLN A 148 -16.82 6.10 -1.51
N PRO A 149 -17.62 6.90 -2.24
CA PRO A 149 -17.42 8.35 -2.33
C PRO A 149 -17.31 9.09 -0.99
N CYS A 150 -17.95 8.59 0.06
CA CYS A 150 -17.87 9.17 1.40
C CYS A 150 -16.51 8.96 2.09
N ASP A 151 -15.65 8.09 1.56
CA ASP A 151 -14.31 7.83 2.12
C ASP A 151 -13.26 8.83 1.61
N ILE A 152 -13.64 9.74 0.71
CA ILE A 152 -12.71 10.74 0.15
C ILE A 152 -12.08 11.55 1.27
N ALA A 153 -10.73 11.60 1.26
CA ALA A 153 -9.92 12.35 2.19
C ALA A 153 -10.11 11.99 3.68
N ALA A 154 -10.66 10.80 3.98
CA ALA A 154 -10.77 10.31 5.36
C ALA A 154 -9.40 10.08 6.02
N GLY A 155 -8.36 9.75 5.24
CA GLY A 155 -6.99 9.60 5.72
C GLY A 155 -5.99 10.06 4.67
N GLY A 156 -4.75 10.30 5.09
CA GLY A 156 -3.65 10.70 4.22
C GLY A 156 -2.44 11.20 5.00
N ILE A 157 -1.38 11.52 4.29
CA ILE A 157 -0.15 12.12 4.85
C ILE A 157 0.02 13.55 4.35
N ILE A 158 0.63 14.39 5.17
CA ILE A 158 1.02 15.76 4.80
C ILE A 158 2.53 15.76 4.62
N ILE A 159 2.98 16.26 3.46
CA ILE A 159 4.39 16.43 3.12
C ILE A 159 4.63 17.87 2.66
N SER A 160 5.81 18.40 2.93
CA SER A 160 6.18 19.78 2.55
C SER A 160 6.66 19.91 1.11
N GLU A 161 7.04 18.79 0.48
CA GLU A 161 7.62 18.75 -0.85
C GLU A 161 6.59 18.23 -1.88
N SER A 162 6.61 18.78 -3.09
CA SER A 162 5.82 18.24 -4.19
C SER A 162 6.49 16.98 -4.74
N ILE A 163 5.74 15.90 -4.88
CA ILE A 163 6.23 14.64 -5.46
C ILE A 163 5.65 14.42 -6.85
N SER A 164 6.39 13.79 -7.73
CA SER A 164 5.99 13.52 -9.12
C SER A 164 5.93 12.04 -9.47
N ASP A 165 6.59 11.18 -8.69
CA ASP A 165 6.72 9.75 -8.98
C ASP A 165 6.87 8.91 -7.69
N ALA A 166 6.83 7.59 -7.86
CA ALA A 166 6.91 6.64 -6.76
C ALA A 166 8.28 6.67 -6.03
N ARG A 167 9.35 7.00 -6.74
CA ARG A 167 10.70 7.07 -6.15
C ARG A 167 10.79 8.25 -5.18
N GLN A 168 10.32 9.44 -5.58
CA GLN A 168 10.29 10.60 -4.69
C GLN A 168 9.40 10.33 -3.46
N LEU A 169 8.28 9.62 -3.63
CA LEU A 169 7.47 9.21 -2.49
C LEU A 169 8.25 8.31 -1.53
N THR A 170 8.92 7.26 -2.03
CA THR A 170 9.71 6.37 -1.16
C THR A 170 10.87 7.08 -0.48
N ASP A 171 11.53 8.04 -1.15
CA ASP A 171 12.59 8.83 -0.56
C ASP A 171 12.07 9.72 0.60
N ILE A 172 10.87 10.31 0.45
CA ILE A 172 10.23 11.10 1.51
C ILE A 172 9.84 10.21 2.69
N LEU A 173 9.21 9.07 2.44
CA LEU A 173 8.79 8.14 3.48
C LEU A 173 9.99 7.58 4.24
N ARG A 174 11.03 7.15 3.55
CA ARG A 174 12.26 6.57 4.15
C ARG A 174 13.01 7.56 5.02
N ASN A 175 12.99 8.84 4.66
CA ASN A 175 13.66 9.91 5.42
C ASN A 175 12.75 10.57 6.47
N ASP A 176 11.59 9.96 6.74
CA ASP A 176 10.61 10.44 7.73
C ASP A 176 10.25 11.93 7.57
N LYS A 177 10.04 12.35 6.29
CA LYS A 177 9.70 13.73 5.96
C LYS A 177 8.19 13.99 5.94
N ILE A 178 7.42 13.15 6.62
CA ILE A 178 5.99 13.38 6.86
C ILE A 178 5.84 14.47 7.92
N THR A 179 5.10 15.53 7.62
CA THR A 179 4.88 16.66 8.55
C THR A 179 3.56 16.55 9.31
N GLY A 180 2.68 15.63 8.90
CA GLY A 180 1.41 15.38 9.58
C GLY A 180 0.62 14.24 8.97
N LEU A 181 -0.37 13.77 9.72
CA LEU A 181 -1.32 12.76 9.29
C LEU A 181 -2.73 13.36 9.23
N ILE A 182 -3.45 13.11 8.14
CA ILE A 182 -4.89 13.41 8.02
C ILE A 182 -5.64 12.27 8.70
N LYS A 183 -6.54 12.62 9.61
CA LYS A 183 -7.34 11.69 10.42
C LYS A 183 -8.77 12.26 10.51
N ASN A 184 -9.50 12.21 9.39
CA ASN A 184 -10.89 12.65 9.35
C ASN A 184 -11.80 11.48 9.69
N THR A 185 -12.60 11.61 10.75
CA THR A 185 -13.59 10.62 11.22
C THR A 185 -15.01 11.14 10.98
#